data_df6ad53b7e3e393ca3d7c0458ff39988
#
_entry.id   df6ad53b7e3e393ca3d7c0458ff39988
#
_cell.length_a   1.000
_cell.length_b   1.000
_cell.length_c   1.000
_cell.angle_alpha   90.00
_cell.angle_beta   90.00
_cell.angle_gamma   90.00
#
_symmetry.space_group_name_H-M   'P 1'
#
loop_
_entity.id
_entity.type
_entity.pdbx_description
1 polymer ?
#
loop_
_entity_poly.entity_id
_entity_poly.type
_entity_poly.pdbx_seq_one_letter_code
_entity_poly.pdbx_strand_id
1 'polypeptide(L)'
;MIPVINGLLRLPFVFKVATKDHHPQDHISFASNHQSKQPFTSFATIRNPNNPDEAYESRLWPDHCVVGTAGNELVKELDVEKVDLILEKGTDSRVEMYSAFRPPLTNPPLRESESELEGVLKEKGVTDVYFVGLAGDYCVRFSAIDCAKAKDAGWNTYVIEEGIRCVDPGAGWEEARAEMLDAGVKIVGIKDDIFLPDS
;
A
#
# COMPACT_ATOMS: atom_id res chain seq x y z
N MET A 1 -14.09 -8.45 -3.99
CA MET A 1 -13.30 -7.46 -3.22
C MET A 1 -14.13 -6.21 -2.94
N ILE A 2 -14.52 -5.36 -3.90
CA ILE A 2 -15.23 -4.08 -3.65
C ILE A 2 -16.46 -4.20 -2.72
N PRO A 3 -17.38 -5.18 -2.91
CA PRO A 3 -18.50 -5.34 -1.98
C PRO A 3 -18.07 -5.62 -0.53
N VAL A 4 -16.95 -6.32 -0.33
CA VAL A 4 -16.39 -6.58 1.01
C VAL A 4 -15.88 -5.27 1.61
N ILE A 5 -15.12 -4.48 0.84
CA ILE A 5 -14.59 -3.19 1.28
C ILE A 5 -15.74 -2.23 1.63
N ASN A 6 -16.77 -2.14 0.80
CA ASN A 6 -17.95 -1.31 1.08
C ASN A 6 -18.69 -1.78 2.35
N GLY A 7 -18.72 -3.09 2.61
CA GLY A 7 -19.23 -3.65 3.87
C GLY A 7 -18.42 -3.15 5.07
N LEU A 8 -17.11 -3.20 4.98
CA LEU A 8 -16.18 -2.71 6.03
C LEU A 8 -16.30 -1.19 6.23
N LEU A 9 -16.42 -0.41 5.16
CA LEU A 9 -16.60 1.05 5.25
C LEU A 9 -17.86 1.47 6.01
N ARG A 10 -18.84 0.58 6.18
CA ARG A 10 -20.05 0.82 6.99
C ARG A 10 -19.86 0.55 8.47
N LEU A 11 -18.78 -0.13 8.85
CA LEU A 11 -18.46 -0.38 10.25
C LEU A 11 -17.99 0.92 10.95
N PRO A 12 -18.14 1.01 12.28
CA PRO A 12 -17.83 2.21 13.04
C PRO A 12 -16.33 2.38 13.31
N PHE A 13 -15.48 2.19 12.29
CA PHE A 13 -14.07 2.53 12.41
C PHE A 13 -13.90 4.02 12.71
N VAL A 14 -12.99 4.34 13.61
CA VAL A 14 -12.69 5.72 14.03
C VAL A 14 -12.14 6.58 12.88
N PHE A 15 -11.46 5.95 11.93
CA PHE A 15 -10.88 6.65 10.78
C PHE A 15 -10.72 5.71 9.58
N LYS A 16 -11.04 6.17 8.39
CA LYS A 16 -11.02 5.38 7.15
C LYS A 16 -10.21 6.10 6.09
N VAL A 17 -9.17 5.44 5.61
CA VAL A 17 -8.23 5.99 4.62
C VAL A 17 -8.29 5.17 3.34
N ALA A 18 -8.45 5.85 2.21
CA ALA A 18 -8.19 5.28 0.90
C ALA A 18 -6.82 5.75 0.42
N THR A 19 -5.94 4.81 0.08
CA THR A 19 -4.68 5.14 -0.60
C THR A 19 -4.83 4.87 -2.09
N LYS A 20 -4.26 5.71 -2.91
CA LYS A 20 -4.21 5.51 -4.36
C LYS A 20 -2.84 5.85 -4.92
N ASP A 21 -2.43 5.13 -5.96
CA ASP A 21 -1.27 5.50 -6.73
C ASP A 21 -1.53 6.79 -7.51
N HIS A 22 -0.53 7.67 -7.55
CA HIS A 22 -0.64 8.98 -8.21
C HIS A 22 0.67 9.26 -8.94
N HIS A 23 0.85 8.54 -10.07
CA HIS A 23 2.12 8.52 -10.76
C HIS A 23 2.22 9.59 -11.84
N PRO A 24 3.31 10.38 -11.89
CA PRO A 24 3.62 11.18 -13.06
C PRO A 24 3.92 10.28 -14.27
N GLN A 25 3.76 10.81 -15.49
CA GLN A 25 3.91 10.04 -16.74
C GLN A 25 5.32 9.43 -16.90
N ASP A 26 6.34 10.08 -16.33
CA ASP A 26 7.74 9.66 -16.36
C ASP A 26 8.16 8.80 -15.16
N HIS A 27 7.21 8.20 -14.45
CA HIS A 27 7.49 7.42 -13.25
C HIS A 27 8.41 6.23 -13.55
N ILE A 28 9.41 6.02 -12.67
CA ILE A 28 10.47 5.02 -12.86
C ILE A 28 9.95 3.57 -12.90
N SER A 29 8.80 3.29 -12.35
CA SER A 29 8.21 1.95 -12.35
C SER A 29 7.57 1.55 -13.68
N PHE A 30 7.37 2.48 -14.61
CA PHE A 30 6.75 2.16 -15.89
C PHE A 30 7.74 1.55 -16.88
N ALA A 31 7.44 0.36 -17.41
CA ALA A 31 8.29 -0.29 -18.40
C ALA A 31 8.48 0.55 -19.66
N SER A 32 7.49 1.38 -20.01
CA SER A 32 7.53 2.30 -21.16
C SER A 32 8.64 3.35 -21.05
N ASN A 33 9.07 3.69 -19.84
CA ASN A 33 10.15 4.65 -19.58
C ASN A 33 11.56 4.01 -19.64
N HIS A 34 11.65 2.70 -19.93
CA HIS A 34 12.91 1.97 -19.99
C HIS A 34 13.09 1.27 -21.36
N GLN A 35 14.18 1.55 -22.04
CA GLN A 35 14.47 0.95 -23.33
C GLN A 35 14.50 -0.58 -23.27
N SER A 36 13.77 -1.23 -24.16
CA SER A 36 13.73 -2.71 -24.32
C SER A 36 13.26 -3.48 -23.08
N LYS A 37 12.59 -2.83 -22.14
CA LYS A 37 11.99 -3.48 -20.98
C LYS A 37 10.51 -3.82 -21.22
N GLN A 38 10.02 -4.84 -20.52
CA GLN A 38 8.65 -5.34 -20.60
C GLN A 38 7.98 -5.28 -19.22
N PRO A 39 6.70 -4.91 -19.12
CA PRO A 39 5.98 -4.92 -17.87
C PRO A 39 5.89 -6.34 -17.28
N PHE A 40 5.80 -6.45 -15.99
CA PHE A 40 5.71 -7.67 -15.17
C PHE A 40 6.96 -8.56 -15.16
N THR A 41 7.77 -8.57 -16.21
CA THR A 41 8.90 -9.49 -16.39
C THR A 41 10.27 -8.83 -16.25
N SER A 42 10.34 -7.53 -16.47
CA SER A 42 11.59 -6.76 -16.31
C SER A 42 11.67 -6.08 -14.97
N PHE A 43 12.90 -5.73 -14.59
CA PHE A 43 13.21 -5.01 -13.35
C PHE A 43 14.06 -3.79 -13.65
N ALA A 44 14.00 -2.80 -12.76
CA ALA A 44 14.89 -1.64 -12.73
C ALA A 44 15.54 -1.52 -11.37
N THR A 45 16.82 -1.13 -11.37
CA THR A 45 17.54 -0.74 -10.15
C THR A 45 17.16 0.70 -9.81
N ILE A 46 16.46 0.89 -8.73
CA ILE A 46 16.08 2.20 -8.22
C ILE A 46 17.09 2.62 -7.15
N ARG A 47 17.70 3.78 -7.35
CA ARG A 47 18.72 4.32 -6.43
C ARG A 47 18.14 5.42 -5.58
N ASN A 48 18.62 5.51 -4.33
CA ASN A 48 18.33 6.66 -3.50
C ASN A 48 18.90 7.94 -4.17
N PRO A 49 18.04 8.93 -4.48
CA PRO A 49 18.50 10.18 -5.09
C PRO A 49 19.55 10.94 -4.26
N ASN A 50 19.58 10.70 -2.94
CA ASN A 50 20.49 11.34 -2.01
C ASN A 50 21.71 10.46 -1.64
N ASN A 51 21.71 9.19 -2.07
CA ASN A 51 22.83 8.26 -1.84
C ASN A 51 22.84 7.14 -2.90
N PRO A 52 23.62 7.28 -3.97
CA PRO A 52 23.62 6.30 -5.07
C PRO A 52 24.11 4.89 -4.68
N ASP A 53 24.72 4.73 -3.50
CA ASP A 53 25.14 3.42 -2.98
C ASP A 53 23.99 2.62 -2.35
N GLU A 54 22.88 3.30 -2.00
CA GLU A 54 21.64 2.64 -1.60
C GLU A 54 20.72 2.44 -2.80
N ALA A 55 20.39 1.21 -3.10
CA ALA A 55 19.53 0.85 -4.22
C ALA A 55 18.72 -0.41 -3.93
N TYR A 56 17.61 -0.57 -4.65
CA TYR A 56 16.80 -1.79 -4.63
C TYR A 56 16.30 -2.11 -6.03
N GLU A 57 16.00 -3.39 -6.27
CA GLU A 57 15.38 -3.84 -7.52
C GLU A 57 13.86 -3.74 -7.40
N SER A 58 13.23 -3.12 -8.38
CA SER A 58 11.78 -3.04 -8.48
C SER A 58 11.30 -3.62 -9.81
N ARG A 59 10.19 -4.37 -9.75
CA ARG A 59 9.50 -4.86 -10.94
C ARG A 59 8.95 -3.69 -11.73
N LEU A 60 9.01 -3.78 -13.06
CA LEU A 60 8.41 -2.80 -13.95
C LEU A 60 6.97 -3.17 -14.30
N TRP A 61 6.15 -2.15 -14.35
CA TRP A 61 4.71 -2.22 -14.55
C TRP A 61 4.28 -1.60 -15.89
N PRO A 62 3.09 -1.93 -16.41
CA PRO A 62 2.48 -1.09 -17.43
C PRO A 62 2.15 0.29 -16.85
N ASP A 63 1.98 1.29 -17.70
CA ASP A 63 1.51 2.61 -17.29
C ASP A 63 0.15 2.47 -16.60
N HIS A 64 0.04 2.97 -15.38
CA HIS A 64 -1.16 2.87 -14.56
C HIS A 64 -1.25 4.07 -13.60
N CYS A 65 -2.45 4.39 -13.18
CA CYS A 65 -2.71 5.45 -12.21
C CYS A 65 -2.01 6.79 -12.54
N VAL A 66 -1.88 7.10 -13.85
CA VAL A 66 -1.21 8.30 -14.33
C VAL A 66 -2.05 9.53 -14.00
N VAL A 67 -1.42 10.52 -13.39
CA VAL A 67 -2.03 11.80 -13.00
C VAL A 67 -2.79 12.43 -14.17
N GLY A 68 -4.01 12.89 -13.90
CA GLY A 68 -4.86 13.54 -14.89
C GLY A 68 -5.60 12.59 -15.85
N THR A 69 -5.50 11.27 -15.64
CA THR A 69 -6.25 10.28 -16.42
C THR A 69 -7.36 9.63 -15.61
N ALA A 70 -8.33 9.05 -16.29
CA ALA A 70 -9.39 8.27 -15.63
C ALA A 70 -8.85 7.05 -14.87
N GLY A 71 -7.68 6.52 -15.23
CA GLY A 71 -7.00 5.42 -14.53
C GLY A 71 -6.45 5.82 -13.16
N ASN A 72 -6.37 7.12 -12.86
CA ASN A 72 -5.94 7.63 -11.56
C ASN A 72 -7.12 7.85 -10.59
N GLU A 73 -8.36 7.68 -11.04
CA GLU A 73 -9.54 7.87 -10.21
C GLU A 73 -9.84 6.62 -9.38
N LEU A 74 -10.41 6.80 -8.19
CA LEU A 74 -10.98 5.69 -7.43
C LEU A 74 -12.16 5.09 -8.20
N VAL A 75 -12.30 3.76 -8.12
CA VAL A 75 -13.39 3.07 -8.84
C VAL A 75 -14.75 3.52 -8.34
N LYS A 76 -15.70 3.71 -9.27
CA LYS A 76 -17.02 4.26 -8.99
C LYS A 76 -17.88 3.41 -8.06
N GLU A 77 -17.59 2.11 -8.02
CA GLU A 77 -18.28 1.14 -7.17
C GLU A 77 -17.87 1.19 -5.70
N LEU A 78 -16.81 1.94 -5.37
CA LEU A 78 -16.38 2.13 -3.98
C LEU A 78 -17.21 3.24 -3.32
N ASP A 79 -17.71 2.99 -2.10
CA ASP A 79 -18.44 3.94 -1.27
C ASP A 79 -17.49 5.05 -0.75
N VAL A 80 -16.93 5.87 -1.68
CA VAL A 80 -15.85 6.86 -1.39
C VAL A 80 -16.32 7.92 -0.41
N GLU A 81 -17.62 8.22 -0.37
CA GLU A 81 -18.22 9.18 0.58
C GLU A 81 -18.09 8.76 2.05
N LYS A 82 -17.68 7.51 2.30
CA LYS A 82 -17.41 6.98 3.65
C LYS A 82 -15.94 7.02 4.04
N VAL A 83 -15.08 7.52 3.16
CA VAL A 83 -13.64 7.66 3.39
C VAL A 83 -13.35 9.02 4.00
N ASP A 84 -12.58 9.06 5.08
CA ASP A 84 -12.23 10.30 5.77
C ASP A 84 -11.02 11.01 5.17
N LEU A 85 -10.09 10.23 4.56
CA LEU A 85 -8.87 10.74 3.93
C LEU A 85 -8.55 9.93 2.66
N ILE A 86 -8.27 10.64 1.57
CA ILE A 86 -7.67 10.06 0.37
C ILE A 86 -6.19 10.46 0.36
N LEU A 87 -5.31 9.47 0.35
CA LEU A 87 -3.86 9.64 0.37
C LEU A 87 -3.27 9.23 -0.98
N GLU A 88 -2.61 10.16 -1.64
CA GLU A 88 -1.88 9.91 -2.88
C GLU A 88 -0.46 9.46 -2.58
N LYS A 89 0.02 8.42 -3.25
CA LYS A 89 1.37 7.89 -3.10
C LYS A 89 2.04 7.61 -4.44
N GLY A 90 3.37 7.41 -4.44
CA GLY A 90 4.13 7.22 -5.67
C GLY A 90 4.14 8.46 -6.57
N THR A 91 4.19 9.64 -5.95
CA THR A 91 4.20 10.93 -6.64
C THR A 91 5.59 11.36 -7.10
N ASP A 92 6.65 10.75 -6.57
CA ASP A 92 8.03 11.01 -6.94
C ASP A 92 8.44 10.10 -8.11
N SER A 93 8.66 10.67 -9.29
CA SER A 93 9.02 9.90 -10.49
C SER A 93 10.30 9.09 -10.39
N ARG A 94 11.16 9.39 -9.42
CA ARG A 94 12.49 8.79 -9.26
C ARG A 94 12.50 7.49 -8.46
N VAL A 95 11.43 7.22 -7.69
CA VAL A 95 11.39 6.08 -6.75
C VAL A 95 10.03 5.39 -6.76
N GLU A 96 10.03 4.07 -6.54
CA GLU A 96 8.78 3.32 -6.37
C GLU A 96 8.42 3.24 -4.88
N MET A 97 7.17 3.56 -4.57
CA MET A 97 6.64 3.55 -3.22
C MET A 97 5.39 2.67 -3.14
N TYR A 98 5.57 1.38 -2.84
CA TYR A 98 4.43 0.49 -2.60
C TYR A 98 3.72 0.78 -1.28
N SER A 99 4.49 1.06 -0.22
CA SER A 99 3.94 1.35 1.10
C SER A 99 3.14 2.66 1.11
N ALA A 100 2.06 2.69 1.89
CA ALA A 100 1.30 3.91 2.17
C ALA A 100 2.06 4.87 3.11
N PHE A 101 3.18 4.46 3.69
CA PHE A 101 3.93 5.25 4.68
C PHE A 101 5.18 5.90 4.09
N ARG A 102 6.02 5.14 3.40
CA ARG A 102 7.32 5.63 2.91
C ARG A 102 7.90 4.77 1.79
N PRO A 103 8.80 5.30 0.96
CA PRO A 103 9.61 4.48 0.07
C PRO A 103 10.62 3.63 0.86
N PRO A 104 11.14 2.52 0.27
CA PRO A 104 12.05 1.60 0.97
C PRO A 104 13.49 2.12 1.11
N LEU A 105 13.73 3.42 0.91
CA LEU A 105 15.03 4.07 0.98
C LEU A 105 15.20 4.77 2.34
N THR A 106 16.24 4.39 3.08
CA THR A 106 16.41 4.77 4.48
C THR A 106 17.73 5.46 4.83
N ASN A 107 18.65 5.53 3.89
CA ASN A 107 20.01 6.06 4.13
C ASN A 107 20.46 7.09 3.06
N PRO A 108 20.14 8.38 3.23
CA PRO A 108 19.15 8.95 4.15
C PRO A 108 17.72 8.66 3.70
N PRO A 109 16.73 8.71 4.60
CA PRO A 109 15.34 8.57 4.21
C PRO A 109 14.91 9.73 3.30
N LEU A 110 14.03 9.43 2.33
CA LEU A 110 13.43 10.41 1.42
C LEU A 110 12.20 11.03 2.06
N ARG A 111 12.40 11.96 2.98
CA ARG A 111 11.32 12.56 3.77
C ARG A 111 10.28 13.29 2.92
N GLU A 112 10.70 13.86 1.79
CA GLU A 112 9.81 14.51 0.81
C GLU A 112 8.84 13.54 0.11
N SER A 113 9.16 12.25 0.11
CA SER A 113 8.33 11.18 -0.45
C SER A 113 7.60 10.35 0.63
N GLU A 114 7.85 10.62 1.93
CA GLU A 114 7.10 10.01 3.03
C GLU A 114 5.68 10.60 3.09
N SER A 115 4.70 9.76 3.47
CA SER A 115 3.34 10.24 3.69
C SER A 115 3.14 10.74 5.12
N GLU A 116 2.09 11.53 5.32
CA GLU A 116 1.66 12.00 6.65
C GLU A 116 0.89 10.93 7.44
N LEU A 117 0.62 9.76 6.87
CA LEU A 117 -0.29 8.74 7.41
C LEU A 117 0.08 8.32 8.84
N GLU A 118 1.37 8.09 9.11
CA GLU A 118 1.82 7.70 10.46
C GLU A 118 1.46 8.75 11.51
N GLY A 119 1.67 10.02 11.21
CA GLY A 119 1.33 11.14 12.09
C GLY A 119 -0.18 11.25 12.32
N VAL A 120 -0.96 11.15 11.25
CA VAL A 120 -2.43 11.21 11.31
C VAL A 120 -3.01 10.08 12.14
N LEU A 121 -2.54 8.83 11.95
CA LEU A 121 -3.03 7.69 12.73
C LEU A 121 -2.69 7.84 14.23
N LYS A 122 -1.50 8.34 14.57
CA LYS A 122 -1.10 8.65 15.96
C LYS A 122 -1.98 9.74 16.58
N GLU A 123 -2.22 10.83 15.86
CA GLU A 123 -3.09 11.93 16.32
C GLU A 123 -4.53 11.47 16.58
N LYS A 124 -5.04 10.54 15.75
CA LYS A 124 -6.37 9.94 15.92
C LYS A 124 -6.44 8.91 17.05
N GLY A 125 -5.31 8.55 17.68
CA GLY A 125 -5.27 7.56 18.75
C GLY A 125 -5.61 6.14 18.28
N VAL A 126 -5.29 5.83 17.01
CA VAL A 126 -5.55 4.51 16.42
C VAL A 126 -4.74 3.44 17.16
N THR A 127 -5.37 2.32 17.47
CA THR A 127 -4.75 1.14 18.11
C THR A 127 -4.69 -0.06 17.17
N ASP A 128 -5.63 -0.16 16.24
CA ASP A 128 -5.80 -1.29 15.34
C ASP A 128 -5.96 -0.81 13.90
N VAL A 129 -5.14 -1.34 13.00
CA VAL A 129 -5.14 -0.93 11.58
C VAL A 129 -5.45 -2.14 10.71
N TYR A 130 -6.47 -2.00 9.87
CA TYR A 130 -6.93 -3.05 8.97
C TYR A 130 -6.66 -2.67 7.52
N PHE A 131 -5.94 -3.53 6.82
CA PHE A 131 -5.58 -3.34 5.41
C PHE A 131 -6.46 -4.18 4.50
N VAL A 132 -6.94 -3.55 3.43
CA VAL A 132 -7.67 -4.16 2.32
C VAL A 132 -7.27 -3.49 1.02
N GLY A 133 -7.60 -4.08 -0.12
CA GLY A 133 -7.40 -3.48 -1.45
C GLY A 133 -6.39 -4.22 -2.31
N LEU A 134 -5.69 -3.46 -3.15
CA LEU A 134 -4.74 -3.94 -4.17
C LEU A 134 -3.33 -3.38 -3.94
N ALA A 135 -2.29 -4.13 -4.26
CA ALA A 135 -2.31 -5.56 -4.41
C ALA A 135 -1.82 -6.20 -3.11
N GLY A 136 -2.41 -7.36 -2.74
CA GLY A 136 -2.09 -8.08 -1.50
C GLY A 136 -0.61 -8.41 -1.37
N ASP A 137 0.02 -8.78 -2.49
CA ASP A 137 1.44 -9.12 -2.63
C ASP A 137 2.38 -7.92 -2.84
N TYR A 138 1.84 -6.70 -2.97
CA TYR A 138 2.61 -5.44 -3.13
C TYR A 138 2.15 -4.36 -2.13
N CYS A 139 1.34 -3.41 -2.54
CA CYS A 139 1.04 -2.21 -1.74
C CYS A 139 0.44 -2.55 -0.38
N VAL A 140 -0.45 -3.56 -0.29
CA VAL A 140 -1.01 -4.03 0.98
C VAL A 140 0.09 -4.64 1.86
N ARG A 141 0.91 -5.57 1.31
CA ARG A 141 2.05 -6.19 2.00
C ARG A 141 2.98 -5.15 2.61
N PHE A 142 3.52 -4.24 1.76
CA PHE A 142 4.49 -3.24 2.21
C PHE A 142 3.90 -2.27 3.23
N SER A 143 2.64 -1.84 3.03
CA SER A 143 1.96 -0.96 3.98
C SER A 143 1.70 -1.65 5.32
N ALA A 144 1.26 -2.89 5.31
CA ALA A 144 1.00 -3.65 6.54
C ALA A 144 2.31 -3.93 7.31
N ILE A 145 3.40 -4.27 6.61
CA ILE A 145 4.71 -4.49 7.23
C ILE A 145 5.25 -3.20 7.87
N ASP A 146 5.18 -2.06 7.15
CA ASP A 146 5.62 -0.78 7.70
C ASP A 146 4.78 -0.35 8.91
N CYS A 147 3.47 -0.58 8.87
CA CYS A 147 2.56 -0.34 9.99
C CYS A 147 2.96 -1.19 11.21
N ALA A 148 3.16 -2.49 11.04
CA ALA A 148 3.54 -3.40 12.11
C ALA A 148 4.93 -3.07 12.71
N LYS A 149 5.84 -2.54 11.88
CA LYS A 149 7.19 -2.13 12.28
C LYS A 149 7.31 -0.70 12.80
N ALA A 150 6.22 0.06 12.87
CA ALA A 150 6.22 1.43 13.39
C ALA A 150 6.49 1.42 14.90
N LYS A 151 7.78 1.63 15.29
CA LYS A 151 8.32 1.33 16.62
C LYS A 151 7.59 2.00 17.79
N ASP A 152 7.10 3.23 17.59
CA ASP A 152 6.50 4.02 18.66
C ASP A 152 4.97 4.08 18.60
N ALA A 153 4.37 3.32 17.69
CA ALA A 153 2.92 3.34 17.47
C ALA A 153 2.19 2.24 18.24
N GLY A 154 2.79 1.06 18.37
CA GLY A 154 2.21 -0.08 19.08
C GLY A 154 0.92 -0.60 18.44
N TRP A 155 0.73 -0.37 17.12
CA TRP A 155 -0.49 -0.76 16.42
C TRP A 155 -0.60 -2.26 16.26
N ASN A 156 -1.79 -2.82 16.53
CA ASN A 156 -2.15 -4.11 16.01
C ASN A 156 -2.45 -3.97 14.52
N THR A 157 -1.78 -4.76 13.69
CA THR A 157 -1.90 -4.67 12.24
C THR A 157 -2.55 -5.92 11.68
N TYR A 158 -3.58 -5.72 10.87
CA TYR A 158 -4.39 -6.79 10.29
C TYR A 158 -4.50 -6.63 8.77
N VAL A 159 -4.53 -7.75 8.05
CA VAL A 159 -4.94 -7.83 6.64
C VAL A 159 -6.18 -8.70 6.55
N ILE A 160 -7.25 -8.21 5.92
CA ILE A 160 -8.51 -8.96 5.74
C ILE A 160 -8.46 -9.66 4.39
N GLU A 161 -8.36 -10.99 4.42
CA GLU A 161 -8.07 -11.80 3.23
C GLU A 161 -9.13 -11.67 2.12
N GLU A 162 -10.41 -11.64 2.46
CA GLU A 162 -11.48 -11.48 1.46
C GLU A 162 -11.50 -10.07 0.84
N GLY A 163 -10.90 -9.08 1.53
CA GLY A 163 -10.78 -7.69 1.11
C GLY A 163 -9.64 -7.39 0.17
N ILE A 164 -8.77 -8.35 -0.15
CA ILE A 164 -7.59 -8.15 -1.02
C ILE A 164 -7.69 -8.92 -2.33
N ARG A 165 -6.84 -8.53 -3.31
CA ARG A 165 -6.49 -9.33 -4.49
C ARG A 165 -5.02 -9.12 -4.80
N CYS A 166 -4.37 -10.16 -5.34
CA CYS A 166 -2.94 -10.18 -5.64
C CYS A 166 -2.67 -10.13 -7.14
N VAL A 167 -1.50 -9.67 -7.51
CA VAL A 167 -0.97 -9.77 -8.89
C VAL A 167 -0.63 -11.24 -9.17
N ASP A 168 0.03 -11.91 -8.24
CA ASP A 168 0.27 -13.35 -8.24
C ASP A 168 -0.45 -13.98 -7.04
N PRO A 169 -1.66 -14.56 -7.23
CA PRO A 169 -2.40 -15.20 -6.15
C PRO A 169 -1.83 -16.57 -5.73
N GLY A 170 -0.77 -17.04 -6.41
CA GLY A 170 -0.03 -18.25 -6.09
C GLY A 170 1.20 -17.97 -5.22
N ALA A 171 2.38 -18.22 -5.78
CA ALA A 171 3.66 -18.10 -5.06
C ALA A 171 3.90 -16.69 -4.51
N GLY A 172 3.51 -15.65 -5.26
CA GLY A 172 3.66 -14.26 -4.81
C GLY A 172 2.85 -13.96 -3.54
N TRP A 173 1.62 -14.46 -3.46
CA TRP A 173 0.81 -14.31 -2.24
C TRP A 173 1.38 -15.10 -1.07
N GLU A 174 1.82 -16.34 -1.27
CA GLU A 174 2.38 -17.17 -0.19
C GLU A 174 3.65 -16.52 0.40
N GLU A 175 4.53 -15.98 -0.45
CA GLU A 175 5.70 -15.22 -0.01
C GLU A 175 5.29 -13.96 0.77
N ALA A 176 4.41 -13.14 0.22
CA ALA A 176 3.94 -11.92 0.85
C ALA A 176 3.27 -12.19 2.21
N ARG A 177 2.46 -13.24 2.28
CA ARG A 177 1.79 -13.70 3.50
C ARG A 177 2.81 -14.11 4.57
N ALA A 178 3.81 -14.88 4.20
CA ALA A 178 4.86 -15.31 5.14
C ALA A 178 5.63 -14.12 5.71
N GLU A 179 6.02 -13.14 4.87
CA GLU A 179 6.71 -11.94 5.32
C GLU A 179 5.85 -11.06 6.23
N MET A 180 4.57 -10.91 5.93
CA MET A 180 3.64 -10.17 6.78
C MET A 180 3.50 -10.83 8.16
N LEU A 181 3.34 -12.15 8.21
CA LEU A 181 3.27 -12.89 9.48
C LEU A 181 4.56 -12.76 10.29
N ASP A 182 5.73 -12.85 9.65
CA ASP A 182 7.04 -12.67 10.30
C ASP A 182 7.20 -11.24 10.86
N ALA A 183 6.63 -10.25 10.20
CA ALA A 183 6.60 -8.86 10.66
C ALA A 183 5.58 -8.60 11.79
N GLY A 184 4.76 -9.60 12.18
CA GLY A 184 3.76 -9.47 13.22
C GLY A 184 2.37 -9.03 12.73
N VAL A 185 2.15 -8.98 11.42
CA VAL A 185 0.82 -8.73 10.83
C VAL A 185 -0.07 -9.96 11.04
N LYS A 186 -1.32 -9.73 11.37
CA LYS A 186 -2.33 -10.79 11.52
C LYS A 186 -3.17 -10.88 10.25
N ILE A 187 -3.21 -12.04 9.62
CA ILE A 187 -4.09 -12.30 8.47
C ILE A 187 -5.40 -12.88 9.00
N VAL A 188 -6.50 -12.23 8.72
CA VAL A 188 -7.80 -12.51 9.32
C VAL A 188 -8.90 -12.59 8.26
N GLY A 189 -9.95 -13.36 8.55
CA GLY A 189 -11.16 -13.41 7.75
C GLY A 189 -12.19 -12.37 8.20
N ILE A 190 -13.09 -11.98 7.30
CA ILE A 190 -14.17 -11.02 7.63
C ILE A 190 -15.19 -11.57 8.66
N LYS A 191 -15.17 -12.88 8.90
CA LYS A 191 -16.04 -13.56 9.87
C LYS A 191 -15.38 -13.81 11.21
N ASP A 192 -14.14 -13.40 11.37
CA ASP A 192 -13.41 -13.59 12.63
C ASP A 192 -14.00 -12.69 13.73
N ASP A 193 -13.95 -13.15 14.96
CA ASP A 193 -14.59 -12.50 16.13
C ASP A 193 -14.16 -11.05 16.35
N ILE A 194 -13.04 -10.63 15.78
CA ILE A 194 -12.53 -9.24 15.87
C ILE A 194 -13.48 -8.17 15.30
N PHE A 195 -14.47 -8.57 14.47
CA PHE A 195 -15.48 -7.69 13.89
C PHE A 195 -16.84 -7.81 14.57
N LEU A 196 -16.99 -8.71 15.54
CA LEU A 196 -18.21 -8.84 16.30
C LEU A 196 -18.23 -7.81 17.44
N PRO A 197 -19.34 -7.07 17.64
CA PRO A 197 -19.46 -6.21 18.82
C PRO A 197 -19.33 -7.07 20.08
N ASP A 198 -18.59 -6.56 21.06
CA ASP A 198 -18.51 -7.19 22.38
C ASP A 198 -19.92 -7.48 22.89
N SER A 199 -20.21 -8.76 23.16
CA SER A 199 -21.50 -9.27 23.60
C SER A 199 -21.74 -8.97 25.08
#